data_485236a2b7f26debb2842886f01935e4
#
_entry.id   485236a2b7f26debb2842886f01935e4
#
_cell.length_a   1.000
_cell.length_b   1.000
_cell.length_c   1.000
_cell.angle_alpha   90.00
_cell.angle_beta   90.00
_cell.angle_gamma   90.00
#
_symmetry.space_group_name_H-M   'P 1'
#
loop_
_entity.id
_entity.type
_entity.pdbx_description
1 polymer ?
#
loop_
_entity_poly.entity_id
_entity_poly.type
_entity_poly.pdbx_seq_one_letter_code
_entity_poly.pdbx_strand_id
1 'polypeptide(L)'
;YSPDDLIAKINTRKDKYNICAAESYRIGYEKLYPMIQKYNAVVLCDLPSEVRNQIMKYCYQESIRTYVTPKISDILFRGADDIHLFDTPLYLSRNQGLGIVDLFVKRLMDIVISLIGIVIASPFMIVIALCIKLYDHGPVLYKQERLTKDGEPFMIYKFRSMTTHSEDAGARLAAKEDARITPVGRVIRAIHFDELPQLFNILKGEMSVVGPRPERQIIADQYTEEIPEFVLRLKVKAGLTGYAQVNGGYS
;
A
#
# COMPACT_ATOMS: atom_id res chain seq x y z
N TYR A 1 -4.59 8.13 -10.87
CA TYR A 1 -3.39 7.83 -11.68
C TYR A 1 -3.39 8.71 -12.92
N SER A 2 -2.32 9.49 -13.14
CA SER A 2 -2.12 10.21 -14.39
C SER A 2 -1.93 9.19 -15.54
N PRO A 3 -2.50 9.43 -16.73
CA PRO A 3 -2.22 8.60 -17.90
C PRO A 3 -0.73 8.51 -18.23
N ASP A 4 0.01 9.60 -18.08
CA ASP A 4 1.45 9.66 -18.37
C ASP A 4 2.27 8.78 -17.41
N ASP A 5 1.93 8.77 -16.11
CA ASP A 5 2.56 7.90 -15.13
C ASP A 5 2.30 6.42 -15.43
N LEU A 6 1.10 6.10 -15.87
CA LEU A 6 0.75 4.74 -16.25
C LEU A 6 1.51 4.29 -17.49
N ILE A 7 1.60 5.14 -18.50
CA ILE A 7 2.39 4.91 -19.73
C ILE A 7 3.86 4.70 -19.37
N ALA A 8 4.43 5.56 -18.53
CA ALA A 8 5.81 5.41 -18.08
C ALA A 8 6.05 4.05 -17.38
N LYS A 9 5.14 3.66 -16.46
CA LYS A 9 5.20 2.36 -15.77
C LYS A 9 5.08 1.16 -16.73
N ILE A 10 4.16 1.19 -17.68
CA ILE A 10 3.97 0.12 -18.67
C ILE A 10 5.23 0.00 -19.55
N ASN A 11 5.82 1.10 -19.93
CA ASN A 11 7.04 1.14 -20.74
C ASN A 11 8.28 0.54 -20.05
N THR A 12 8.27 0.38 -18.72
CA THR A 12 9.34 -0.37 -18.01
C THR A 12 9.28 -1.88 -18.28
N ARG A 13 8.15 -2.39 -18.76
CA ARG A 13 7.92 -3.82 -19.01
C ARG A 13 7.54 -4.08 -20.47
N LYS A 14 8.37 -3.56 -21.40
CA LYS A 14 8.21 -3.76 -22.84
C LYS A 14 8.26 -5.24 -23.28
N ASP A 15 8.78 -6.12 -22.42
CA ASP A 15 8.76 -7.57 -22.58
C ASP A 15 7.33 -8.16 -22.52
N LYS A 16 6.38 -7.48 -21.84
CA LYS A 16 5.01 -7.96 -21.67
C LYS A 16 3.96 -7.09 -22.34
N TYR A 17 4.21 -5.81 -22.47
CA TYR A 17 3.23 -4.83 -22.93
C TYR A 17 3.85 -3.91 -23.99
N ASN A 18 3.09 -3.66 -25.05
CA ASN A 18 3.45 -2.70 -26.08
C ASN A 18 2.31 -1.69 -26.25
N ILE A 19 2.57 -0.44 -25.89
CA ILE A 19 1.60 0.65 -26.07
C ILE A 19 1.72 1.12 -27.52
N CYS A 20 0.66 0.89 -28.29
CA CYS A 20 0.62 1.26 -29.72
C CYS A 20 0.02 2.66 -29.93
N ALA A 21 -0.90 3.10 -29.09
CA ALA A 21 -1.54 4.40 -29.15
C ALA A 21 -2.04 4.84 -27.76
N ALA A 22 -2.09 6.15 -27.54
CA ALA A 22 -2.71 6.77 -26.37
C ALA A 22 -3.54 7.96 -26.85
N GLU A 23 -4.85 7.94 -26.61
CA GLU A 23 -5.79 8.92 -27.10
C GLU A 23 -6.78 9.37 -26.04
N SER A 24 -7.22 10.61 -26.16
CA SER A 24 -8.24 11.15 -25.28
C SER A 24 -9.63 10.74 -25.74
N TYR A 25 -10.51 10.35 -24.81
CA TYR A 25 -11.93 10.06 -25.12
C TYR A 25 -12.66 11.24 -25.74
N ARG A 26 -12.11 12.46 -25.63
CA ARG A 26 -12.70 13.70 -26.19
C ARG A 26 -12.71 13.74 -27.71
N ILE A 27 -12.01 12.83 -28.39
CA ILE A 27 -12.08 12.73 -29.88
C ILE A 27 -13.43 12.24 -30.39
N GLY A 28 -14.32 11.78 -29.49
CA GLY A 28 -15.66 11.27 -29.80
C GLY A 28 -15.68 9.77 -30.12
N TYR A 29 -16.82 9.13 -29.81
CA TYR A 29 -16.98 7.67 -29.97
C TYR A 29 -16.87 7.20 -31.42
N GLU A 30 -17.30 8.04 -32.38
CA GLU A 30 -17.21 7.71 -33.82
C GLU A 30 -15.79 7.44 -34.30
N LYS A 31 -14.81 8.14 -33.70
CA LYS A 31 -13.39 7.94 -34.03
C LYS A 31 -12.75 6.91 -33.09
N LEU A 32 -13.19 6.88 -31.82
CA LEU A 32 -12.60 6.05 -30.79
C LEU A 32 -12.87 4.56 -31.00
N TYR A 33 -14.10 4.18 -31.36
CA TYR A 33 -14.48 2.78 -31.52
C TYR A 33 -13.74 2.08 -32.68
N PRO A 34 -13.64 2.65 -33.88
CA PRO A 34 -12.82 2.05 -34.94
C PRO A 34 -11.34 1.97 -34.62
N MET A 35 -10.85 2.88 -33.75
CA MET A 35 -9.48 2.81 -33.25
C MET A 35 -9.28 1.62 -32.31
N ILE A 36 -10.19 1.49 -31.33
CA ILE A 36 -10.15 0.41 -30.34
C ILE A 36 -10.17 -0.97 -31.00
N GLN A 37 -10.95 -1.16 -32.07
CA GLN A 37 -11.04 -2.43 -32.80
C GLN A 37 -9.73 -2.88 -33.46
N LYS A 38 -8.78 -1.96 -33.67
CA LYS A 38 -7.47 -2.30 -34.24
C LYS A 38 -6.51 -2.97 -33.27
N TYR A 39 -6.85 -2.99 -31.96
CA TYR A 39 -5.98 -3.46 -30.91
C TYR A 39 -6.60 -4.63 -30.12
N ASN A 40 -5.74 -5.50 -29.60
CA ASN A 40 -6.17 -6.68 -28.84
C ASN A 40 -6.59 -6.34 -27.40
N ALA A 41 -6.22 -5.17 -26.92
CA ALA A 41 -6.52 -4.73 -25.55
C ALA A 41 -6.56 -3.21 -25.45
N VAL A 42 -7.35 -2.73 -24.50
CA VAL A 42 -7.50 -1.31 -24.17
C VAL A 42 -7.28 -1.10 -22.68
N VAL A 43 -6.63 -0.01 -22.32
CA VAL A 43 -6.50 0.46 -20.94
C VAL A 43 -7.31 1.74 -20.76
N LEU A 44 -8.30 1.71 -19.89
CA LEU A 44 -9.13 2.86 -19.54
C LEU A 44 -8.56 3.51 -18.28
N CYS A 45 -7.95 4.68 -18.43
CA CYS A 45 -7.30 5.39 -17.33
C CYS A 45 -8.02 6.71 -17.07
N ASP A 46 -8.40 6.93 -15.80
CA ASP A 46 -8.98 8.18 -15.27
C ASP A 46 -10.14 8.78 -16.10
N LEU A 47 -11.06 7.95 -16.54
CA LEU A 47 -12.22 8.36 -17.30
C LEU A 47 -13.41 8.71 -16.38
N PRO A 48 -14.28 9.68 -16.76
CA PRO A 48 -15.59 9.83 -16.12
C PRO A 48 -16.37 8.52 -16.15
N SER A 49 -17.14 8.24 -15.07
CA SER A 49 -17.78 6.92 -14.89
C SER A 49 -18.73 6.56 -16.04
N GLU A 50 -19.45 7.54 -16.58
CA GLU A 50 -20.37 7.35 -17.71
C GLU A 50 -19.62 6.93 -18.98
N VAL A 51 -18.57 7.66 -19.33
CA VAL A 51 -17.72 7.39 -20.51
C VAL A 51 -17.04 6.02 -20.36
N ARG A 52 -16.49 5.75 -19.18
CA ARG A 52 -15.88 4.46 -18.85
C ARG A 52 -16.85 3.30 -19.09
N ASN A 53 -18.08 3.43 -18.57
CA ASN A 53 -19.09 2.39 -18.70
C ASN A 53 -19.52 2.16 -20.15
N GLN A 54 -19.62 3.23 -20.96
CA GLN A 54 -19.95 3.11 -22.38
C GLN A 54 -18.84 2.38 -23.15
N ILE A 55 -17.59 2.77 -22.94
CA ILE A 55 -16.45 2.11 -23.60
C ILE A 55 -16.31 0.67 -23.15
N MET A 56 -16.50 0.38 -21.85
CA MET A 56 -16.47 -1.00 -21.34
C MET A 56 -17.53 -1.88 -21.98
N LYS A 57 -18.78 -1.40 -22.13
CA LYS A 57 -19.86 -2.14 -22.80
C LYS A 57 -19.49 -2.43 -24.23
N TYR A 58 -18.97 -1.45 -24.96
CA TYR A 58 -18.51 -1.63 -26.33
C TYR A 58 -17.40 -2.68 -26.42
N CYS A 59 -16.35 -2.57 -25.61
CA CYS A 59 -15.25 -3.52 -25.59
C CYS A 59 -15.74 -4.96 -25.25
N TYR A 60 -16.70 -5.08 -24.33
CA TYR A 60 -17.29 -6.36 -23.98
C TYR A 60 -18.06 -6.97 -25.17
N GLN A 61 -18.86 -6.17 -25.89
CA GLN A 61 -19.58 -6.61 -27.09
C GLN A 61 -18.63 -7.06 -28.20
N GLU A 62 -17.54 -6.36 -28.39
CA GLU A 62 -16.51 -6.66 -29.41
C GLU A 62 -15.46 -7.69 -28.94
N SER A 63 -15.62 -8.27 -27.75
CA SER A 63 -14.67 -9.22 -27.17
C SER A 63 -13.24 -8.69 -27.03
N ILE A 64 -13.08 -7.38 -26.81
CA ILE A 64 -11.79 -6.72 -26.64
C ILE A 64 -11.39 -6.73 -25.17
N ARG A 65 -10.18 -7.20 -24.87
CA ARG A 65 -9.65 -7.23 -23.50
C ARG A 65 -9.51 -5.81 -22.94
N THR A 66 -10.14 -5.55 -21.80
CA THR A 66 -10.18 -4.22 -21.20
C THR A 66 -9.56 -4.22 -19.83
N TYR A 67 -8.57 -3.35 -19.63
CA TYR A 67 -7.99 -3.03 -18.33
C TYR A 67 -8.54 -1.67 -17.87
N VAL A 68 -8.88 -1.57 -16.60
CA VAL A 68 -9.48 -0.35 -16.05
C VAL A 68 -8.75 0.07 -14.78
N THR A 69 -8.38 1.34 -14.68
CA THR A 69 -7.90 1.88 -13.41
C THR A 69 -9.08 2.00 -12.44
N PRO A 70 -9.03 1.31 -11.27
CA PRO A 70 -10.16 1.31 -10.36
C PRO A 70 -10.35 2.69 -9.74
N LYS A 71 -11.60 3.11 -9.61
CA LYS A 71 -12.03 4.23 -8.77
C LYS A 71 -12.29 3.73 -7.35
N ILE A 72 -12.37 4.64 -6.39
CA ILE A 72 -12.63 4.30 -4.98
C ILE A 72 -13.95 3.54 -4.83
N SER A 73 -15.00 3.95 -5.57
CA SER A 73 -16.26 3.21 -5.63
C SER A 73 -16.08 1.74 -6.05
N ASP A 74 -15.25 1.48 -7.05
CA ASP A 74 -15.01 0.11 -7.53
C ASP A 74 -14.29 -0.73 -6.45
N ILE A 75 -13.38 -0.11 -5.71
CA ILE A 75 -12.67 -0.76 -4.59
C ILE A 75 -13.64 -1.08 -3.46
N LEU A 76 -14.55 -0.16 -3.13
CA LEU A 76 -15.55 -0.34 -2.08
C LEU A 76 -16.56 -1.45 -2.45
N PHE A 77 -17.03 -1.47 -3.71
CA PHE A 77 -17.95 -2.50 -4.19
C PHE A 77 -17.32 -3.88 -4.32
N ARG A 78 -16.01 -3.97 -4.50
CA ARG A 78 -15.32 -5.27 -4.58
C ARG A 78 -15.44 -6.10 -3.29
N GLY A 79 -15.67 -5.46 -2.15
CA GLY A 79 -15.91 -6.10 -0.86
C GLY A 79 -17.39 -6.11 -0.44
N ALA A 80 -18.32 -5.75 -1.34
CA ALA A 80 -19.75 -5.77 -1.04
C ALA A 80 -20.33 -7.16 -1.21
N ASP A 81 -21.35 -7.47 -0.40
CA ASP A 81 -22.11 -8.71 -0.51
C ASP A 81 -23.22 -8.56 -1.56
N ASP A 82 -23.39 -9.57 -2.40
CA ASP A 82 -24.52 -9.66 -3.30
C ASP A 82 -25.78 -10.05 -2.50
N ILE A 83 -26.77 -9.19 -2.48
CA ILE A 83 -28.06 -9.46 -1.86
C ILE A 83 -29.19 -9.23 -2.86
N HIS A 84 -30.33 -9.88 -2.62
CA HIS A 84 -31.53 -9.68 -3.39
C HIS A 84 -32.64 -9.14 -2.49
N LEU A 85 -33.24 -8.05 -2.91
CA LEU A 85 -34.46 -7.55 -2.33
C LEU A 85 -35.60 -7.85 -3.32
N PHE A 86 -36.37 -8.89 -3.01
CA PHE A 86 -37.31 -9.52 -3.96
C PHE A 86 -36.54 -10.03 -5.19
N ASP A 87 -36.84 -9.50 -6.38
CA ASP A 87 -36.20 -9.81 -7.67
C ASP A 87 -35.13 -8.78 -8.09
N THR A 88 -34.86 -7.79 -7.22
CA THR A 88 -33.90 -6.74 -7.50
C THR A 88 -32.53 -7.08 -6.88
N PRO A 89 -31.47 -7.23 -7.71
CA PRO A 89 -30.11 -7.43 -7.19
C PRO A 89 -29.58 -6.14 -6.59
N LEU A 90 -28.96 -6.21 -5.42
CA LEU A 90 -28.36 -5.10 -4.70
C LEU A 90 -26.97 -5.47 -4.19
N TYR A 91 -26.07 -4.49 -4.14
CA TYR A 91 -24.79 -4.62 -3.48
C TYR A 91 -24.85 -4.00 -2.07
N LEU A 92 -24.66 -4.83 -1.06
CA LEU A 92 -24.59 -4.38 0.33
C LEU A 92 -23.15 -4.08 0.71
N SER A 93 -22.78 -2.78 0.72
CA SER A 93 -21.51 -2.35 1.28
C SER A 93 -21.62 -2.18 2.78
N ARG A 94 -21.02 -3.09 3.55
CA ARG A 94 -21.05 -3.04 5.02
C ARG A 94 -20.01 -2.05 5.53
N ASN A 95 -20.45 -1.09 6.32
CA ASN A 95 -19.57 -0.14 7.02
C ASN A 95 -18.85 -0.72 8.25
N GLN A 96 -19.18 -1.96 8.63
CA GLN A 96 -18.75 -2.53 9.91
C GLN A 96 -17.37 -3.21 9.87
N GLY A 97 -16.67 -3.20 8.72
CA GLY A 97 -15.40 -3.92 8.58
C GLY A 97 -15.54 -5.44 8.72
N LEU A 98 -14.52 -6.09 9.27
CA LEU A 98 -14.51 -7.53 9.52
C LEU A 98 -15.49 -7.91 10.64
N GLY A 99 -16.16 -9.05 10.51
CA GLY A 99 -17.00 -9.61 11.58
C GLY A 99 -16.20 -9.92 12.85
N ILE A 100 -16.88 -10.09 13.97
CA ILE A 100 -16.23 -10.38 15.27
C ILE A 100 -15.39 -11.66 15.19
N VAL A 101 -15.90 -12.69 14.53
CA VAL A 101 -15.18 -13.96 14.33
C VAL A 101 -13.94 -13.75 13.48
N ASP A 102 -14.05 -12.99 12.39
CA ASP A 102 -12.91 -12.70 11.51
C ASP A 102 -11.83 -11.88 12.23
N LEU A 103 -12.23 -10.92 13.07
CA LEU A 103 -11.32 -10.16 13.90
C LEU A 103 -10.59 -11.04 14.91
N PHE A 104 -11.29 -12.01 15.52
CA PHE A 104 -10.69 -12.97 16.44
C PHE A 104 -9.69 -13.87 15.71
N VAL A 105 -10.10 -14.48 14.60
CA VAL A 105 -9.24 -15.33 13.78
C VAL A 105 -8.02 -14.56 13.29
N LYS A 106 -8.22 -13.35 12.77
CA LYS A 106 -7.12 -12.46 12.36
C LYS A 106 -6.17 -12.18 13.52
N ARG A 107 -6.68 -11.86 14.71
CA ARG A 107 -5.84 -11.59 15.87
C ARG A 107 -5.04 -12.81 16.31
N LEU A 108 -5.64 -13.99 16.28
CA LEU A 108 -4.95 -15.25 16.58
C LEU A 108 -3.82 -15.49 15.56
N MET A 109 -4.08 -15.31 14.29
CA MET A 109 -3.05 -15.41 13.22
C MET A 109 -1.92 -14.39 13.44
N ASP A 110 -2.24 -13.14 13.76
CA ASP A 110 -1.25 -12.09 14.03
C ASP A 110 -0.31 -12.50 15.19
N ILE A 111 -0.87 -13.07 16.27
CA ILE A 111 -0.10 -13.55 17.42
C ILE A 111 0.79 -14.74 17.04
N VAL A 112 0.23 -15.76 16.38
CA VAL A 112 0.96 -16.97 16.01
C VAL A 112 2.12 -16.63 15.06
N ILE A 113 1.85 -15.87 14.01
CA ILE A 113 2.87 -15.47 13.03
C ILE A 113 3.96 -14.62 13.69
N SER A 114 3.59 -13.70 14.59
CA SER A 114 4.57 -12.85 15.28
C SER A 114 5.44 -13.64 16.24
N LEU A 115 4.88 -14.60 16.99
CA LEU A 115 5.65 -15.46 17.88
C LEU A 115 6.66 -16.31 17.12
N ILE A 116 6.20 -16.98 16.04
CA ILE A 116 7.08 -17.77 15.17
C ILE A 116 8.14 -16.85 14.55
N GLY A 117 7.74 -15.68 14.05
CA GLY A 117 8.64 -14.70 13.46
C GLY A 117 9.71 -14.24 14.45
N ILE A 118 9.36 -13.95 15.71
CA ILE A 118 10.32 -13.55 16.75
C ILE A 118 11.30 -14.68 17.05
N VAL A 119 10.83 -15.92 17.20
CA VAL A 119 11.71 -17.07 17.48
C VAL A 119 12.72 -17.25 16.35
N ILE A 120 12.27 -17.23 15.09
CA ILE A 120 13.16 -17.40 13.92
C ILE A 120 14.10 -16.20 13.76
N ALA A 121 13.60 -14.97 13.96
CA ALA A 121 14.39 -13.76 13.78
C ALA A 121 15.30 -13.44 14.97
N SER A 122 15.09 -14.03 16.15
CA SER A 122 15.83 -13.70 17.38
C SER A 122 17.36 -13.77 17.25
N PRO A 123 17.99 -14.78 16.64
CA PRO A 123 19.44 -14.80 16.49
C PRO A 123 19.94 -13.62 15.61
N PHE A 124 19.23 -13.32 14.54
CA PHE A 124 19.57 -12.18 13.68
C PHE A 124 19.36 -10.85 14.41
N MET A 125 18.30 -10.72 15.19
CA MET A 125 18.02 -9.53 15.98
C MET A 125 19.10 -9.27 17.03
N ILE A 126 19.63 -10.31 17.67
CA ILE A 126 20.72 -10.20 18.63
C ILE A 126 22.01 -9.73 17.93
N VAL A 127 22.36 -10.33 16.80
CA VAL A 127 23.54 -9.93 16.02
C VAL A 127 23.43 -8.47 15.58
N ILE A 128 22.29 -8.06 15.03
CA ILE A 128 22.04 -6.68 14.59
C ILE A 128 22.16 -5.72 15.77
N ALA A 129 21.57 -6.07 16.92
CA ALA A 129 21.63 -5.27 18.14
C ALA A 129 23.08 -5.06 18.60
N LEU A 130 23.89 -6.11 18.59
CA LEU A 130 25.31 -6.03 18.92
C LEU A 130 26.08 -5.17 17.90
N CYS A 131 25.88 -5.35 16.60
CA CYS A 131 26.52 -4.53 15.57
C CYS A 131 26.21 -3.04 15.73
N ILE A 132 24.93 -2.68 15.98
CA ILE A 132 24.54 -1.30 16.21
C ILE A 132 25.20 -0.75 17.49
N LYS A 133 25.20 -1.55 18.57
CA LYS A 133 25.75 -1.14 19.85
C LYS A 133 27.26 -0.95 19.82
N LEU A 134 27.96 -1.79 19.08
CA LEU A 134 29.44 -1.71 18.94
C LEU A 134 29.88 -0.60 17.98
N TYR A 135 29.02 -0.20 17.04
CA TYR A 135 29.35 0.80 16.05
C TYR A 135 29.50 2.22 16.65
N ASP A 136 28.53 2.67 17.44
CA ASP A 136 28.51 4.03 18.00
C ASP A 136 28.03 4.12 19.45
N HIS A 137 27.91 2.99 20.14
CA HIS A 137 27.49 2.86 21.54
C HIS A 137 26.11 3.44 21.89
N GLY A 138 25.35 3.92 20.89
CA GLY A 138 24.04 4.54 21.07
C GLY A 138 22.90 3.53 21.30
N PRO A 139 21.64 3.98 21.28
CA PRO A 139 20.46 3.10 21.43
C PRO A 139 20.32 2.17 20.24
N VAL A 140 19.99 0.90 20.52
CA VAL A 140 19.80 -0.15 19.50
C VAL A 140 18.49 0.05 18.74
N LEU A 141 17.44 0.40 19.50
CA LEU A 141 16.09 0.60 18.96
C LEU A 141 15.81 2.09 18.73
N TYR A 142 15.21 2.37 17.60
CA TYR A 142 14.58 3.62 17.28
C TYR A 142 13.08 3.50 17.49
N LYS A 143 12.46 4.53 18.07
CA LYS A 143 11.03 4.60 18.34
C LYS A 143 10.49 5.86 17.68
N GLN A 144 9.36 5.75 17.01
CA GLN A 144 8.70 6.87 16.36
C GLN A 144 7.20 6.73 16.48
N GLU A 145 6.52 7.84 16.73
CA GLU A 145 5.07 7.87 16.74
C GLU A 145 4.49 7.70 15.34
N ARG A 146 3.49 6.83 15.23
CA ARG A 146 2.76 6.51 14.01
C ARG A 146 1.28 6.32 14.33
N LEU A 147 0.44 6.40 13.30
CA LEU A 147 -0.99 6.16 13.41
C LEU A 147 -1.35 4.72 13.13
N THR A 148 -2.31 4.19 13.90
CA THR A 148 -2.96 2.91 13.68
C THR A 148 -4.46 3.09 13.46
N LYS A 149 -5.26 2.06 13.75
CA LYS A 149 -6.72 2.09 13.60
C LYS A 149 -7.33 3.28 14.35
N ASP A 150 -8.36 3.89 13.74
CA ASP A 150 -9.12 5.02 14.27
C ASP A 150 -8.27 6.28 14.53
N GLY A 151 -7.05 6.34 13.98
CA GLY A 151 -6.14 7.47 14.17
C GLY A 151 -5.38 7.43 15.51
N GLU A 152 -5.44 6.32 16.25
CA GLU A 152 -4.74 6.17 17.50
C GLU A 152 -3.22 6.20 17.31
N PRO A 153 -2.48 7.02 18.06
CA PRO A 153 -1.03 7.05 18.00
C PRO A 153 -0.42 5.85 18.72
N PHE A 154 0.65 5.28 18.17
CA PHE A 154 1.46 4.25 18.80
C PHE A 154 2.93 4.41 18.47
N MET A 155 3.81 3.84 19.29
CA MET A 155 5.25 3.88 19.09
C MET A 155 5.72 2.67 18.29
N ILE A 156 6.04 2.87 17.01
CA ILE A 156 6.63 1.82 16.17
C ILE A 156 8.08 1.55 16.59
N TYR A 157 8.47 0.29 16.64
CA TYR A 157 9.83 -0.14 16.95
C TYR A 157 10.58 -0.52 15.68
N LYS A 158 11.78 0.02 15.53
CA LYS A 158 12.72 -0.36 14.47
C LYS A 158 14.13 -0.46 15.02
N PHE A 159 15.00 -1.21 14.37
CA PHE A 159 16.42 -1.05 14.61
C PHE A 159 16.89 0.30 14.10
N ARG A 160 17.77 0.94 14.88
CA ARG A 160 18.35 2.22 14.47
C ARG A 160 19.28 2.01 13.28
N SER A 161 18.93 2.61 12.17
CA SER A 161 19.68 2.56 10.92
C SER A 161 20.34 3.88 10.54
N MET A 162 20.07 4.95 11.31
CA MET A 162 20.60 6.28 11.11
C MET A 162 21.37 6.75 12.35
N THR A 163 22.19 7.79 12.19
CA THR A 163 22.92 8.43 13.30
C THR A 163 21.96 9.06 14.30
N THR A 164 22.39 9.23 15.56
CA THR A 164 21.56 9.74 16.65
C THR A 164 21.00 11.15 16.42
N HIS A 165 21.67 11.96 15.62
CA HIS A 165 21.30 13.35 15.30
C HIS A 165 20.55 13.48 13.95
N SER A 166 20.06 12.38 13.39
CA SER A 166 19.48 12.37 12.05
C SER A 166 18.18 13.17 11.90
N GLU A 167 17.48 13.49 12.98
CA GLU A 167 16.21 14.23 13.01
C GLU A 167 16.33 15.68 13.52
N ASP A 168 17.53 16.14 13.91
CA ASP A 168 17.73 17.50 14.44
C ASP A 168 17.33 18.59 13.43
N ALA A 169 17.36 18.28 12.13
CA ALA A 169 16.95 19.17 11.04
C ALA A 169 15.46 19.02 10.63
N GLY A 170 14.64 18.33 11.45
CA GLY A 170 13.23 18.07 11.19
C GLY A 170 12.95 16.77 10.44
N ALA A 171 11.66 16.43 10.39
CA ALA A 171 11.17 15.21 9.75
C ALA A 171 11.34 15.30 8.22
N ARG A 172 12.23 14.47 7.65
CA ARG A 172 12.40 14.33 6.20
C ARG A 172 12.28 12.88 5.79
N LEU A 173 11.70 12.64 4.61
CA LEU A 173 11.74 11.32 4.00
C LEU A 173 13.20 10.97 3.68
N ALA A 174 13.59 9.73 3.97
CA ALA A 174 14.96 9.27 3.68
C ALA A 174 15.13 9.07 2.17
N ALA A 175 16.13 9.70 1.59
CA ALA A 175 16.55 9.46 0.21
C ALA A 175 17.34 8.12 0.11
N LYS A 176 17.47 7.58 -1.11
CA LYS A 176 18.16 6.32 -1.36
C LYS A 176 19.66 6.37 -0.97
N GLU A 177 20.28 7.56 -1.09
CA GLU A 177 21.67 7.85 -0.71
C GLU A 177 21.74 8.92 0.39
N ASP A 178 21.11 8.64 1.52
CA ASP A 178 21.07 9.58 2.65
C ASP A 178 22.33 9.40 3.51
N ALA A 179 23.13 10.47 3.63
CA ALA A 179 24.36 10.47 4.42
C ALA A 179 24.17 10.18 5.93
N ARG A 180 22.92 10.28 6.42
CA ARG A 180 22.57 9.96 7.80
C ARG A 180 22.52 8.46 8.08
N ILE A 181 22.52 7.61 7.03
CA ILE A 181 22.42 6.15 7.18
C ILE A 181 23.79 5.59 7.57
N THR A 182 23.84 4.84 8.69
CA THR A 182 25.06 4.16 9.13
C THR A 182 25.41 2.99 8.18
N PRO A 183 26.69 2.54 8.15
CA PRO A 183 27.06 1.36 7.37
C PRO A 183 26.25 0.12 7.74
N VAL A 184 26.03 -0.14 9.03
CA VAL A 184 25.16 -1.21 9.53
C VAL A 184 23.72 -0.96 9.07
N GLY A 185 23.23 0.29 9.17
CA GLY A 185 21.90 0.70 8.75
C GLY A 185 21.65 0.44 7.27
N ARG A 186 22.66 0.65 6.42
CA ARG A 186 22.55 0.41 4.96
C ARG A 186 22.28 -1.07 4.67
N VAL A 187 22.97 -1.98 5.37
CA VAL A 187 22.77 -3.42 5.19
C VAL A 187 21.39 -3.84 5.67
N ILE A 188 21.00 -3.49 6.91
CA ILE A 188 19.72 -3.94 7.48
C ILE A 188 18.51 -3.35 6.75
N ARG A 189 18.60 -2.13 6.20
CA ARG A 189 17.55 -1.53 5.37
C ARG A 189 17.41 -2.21 4.00
N ALA A 190 18.51 -2.61 3.37
CA ALA A 190 18.48 -3.29 2.08
C ALA A 190 17.69 -4.60 2.10
N ILE A 191 17.66 -5.28 3.25
CA ILE A 191 16.94 -6.55 3.48
C ILE A 191 15.74 -6.40 4.42
N HIS A 192 15.36 -5.16 4.76
CA HIS A 192 14.25 -4.80 5.66
C HIS A 192 14.32 -5.38 7.07
N PHE A 193 15.49 -5.76 7.53
CA PHE A 193 15.69 -6.30 8.87
C PHE A 193 15.60 -5.23 9.97
N ASP A 194 15.68 -3.95 9.60
CA ASP A 194 15.41 -2.84 10.51
C ASP A 194 13.95 -2.84 11.02
N GLU A 195 13.03 -3.49 10.33
CA GLU A 195 11.61 -3.56 10.71
C GLU A 195 11.25 -4.79 11.57
N LEU A 196 12.18 -5.74 11.81
CA LEU A 196 11.92 -6.93 12.64
C LEU A 196 11.37 -6.61 14.04
N PRO A 197 11.80 -5.55 14.75
CA PRO A 197 11.23 -5.21 16.05
C PRO A 197 9.73 -4.87 16.04
N GLN A 198 9.13 -4.60 14.87
CA GLN A 198 7.69 -4.37 14.75
C GLN A 198 6.86 -5.61 15.08
N LEU A 199 7.45 -6.81 15.05
CA LEU A 199 6.79 -8.03 15.53
C LEU A 199 6.32 -7.89 16.98
N PHE A 200 7.02 -7.12 17.82
CA PHE A 200 6.58 -6.82 19.19
C PHE A 200 5.37 -5.87 19.22
N ASN A 201 5.26 -4.91 18.26
CA ASN A 201 4.07 -4.08 18.15
C ASN A 201 2.84 -4.91 17.75
N ILE A 202 3.04 -5.94 16.89
CA ILE A 202 1.96 -6.85 16.52
C ILE A 202 1.51 -7.68 17.72
N LEU A 203 2.44 -8.22 18.52
CA LEU A 203 2.10 -8.95 19.75
C LEU A 203 1.34 -8.10 20.76
N LYS A 204 1.71 -6.83 20.92
CA LYS A 204 0.97 -5.87 21.76
C LYS A 204 -0.43 -5.54 21.22
N GLY A 205 -0.67 -5.75 19.93
CA GLY A 205 -1.94 -5.44 19.28
C GLY A 205 -2.03 -4.02 18.72
N GLU A 206 -0.93 -3.29 18.70
CA GLU A 206 -0.82 -1.95 18.12
C GLU A 206 -0.83 -2.03 16.58
N MET A 207 -0.28 -3.13 16.03
CA MET A 207 -0.20 -3.43 14.61
C MET A 207 -0.79 -4.81 14.29
N SER A 208 -0.89 -5.09 13.00
CA SER A 208 -1.22 -6.40 12.42
C SER A 208 -0.10 -6.84 11.47
N VAL A 209 -0.03 -8.13 11.13
CA VAL A 209 0.88 -8.61 10.08
C VAL A 209 0.53 -7.97 8.75
N VAL A 210 -0.76 -7.97 8.39
CA VAL A 210 -1.25 -7.39 7.12
C VAL A 210 -2.14 -6.19 7.39
N GLY A 211 -1.78 -5.05 6.82
CA GLY A 211 -2.52 -3.81 6.93
C GLY A 211 -1.84 -2.67 6.16
N PRO A 212 -2.41 -1.47 6.14
CA PRO A 212 -1.76 -0.30 5.53
C PRO A 212 -0.49 0.07 6.32
N ARG A 213 0.53 0.57 5.60
CA ARG A 213 1.78 1.04 6.22
C ARG A 213 1.48 2.17 7.21
N PRO A 214 1.98 2.11 8.46
CA PRO A 214 1.77 3.17 9.44
C PRO A 214 2.48 4.47 9.03
N GLU A 215 1.75 5.58 9.04
CA GLU A 215 2.29 6.89 8.69
C GLU A 215 2.36 7.82 9.90
N ARG A 216 3.20 8.87 9.81
CA ARG A 216 3.26 9.96 10.79
C ARG A 216 2.03 10.85 10.61
N GLN A 217 1.52 11.44 11.70
CA GLN A 217 0.40 12.36 11.65
C GLN A 217 0.58 13.45 10.59
N ILE A 218 1.72 14.14 10.61
CA ILE A 218 2.04 15.23 9.67
C ILE A 218 1.95 14.78 8.21
N ILE A 219 2.45 13.57 7.92
CA ILE A 219 2.42 13.02 6.55
C ILE A 219 1.00 12.59 6.17
N ALA A 220 0.25 12.00 7.12
CA ALA A 220 -1.13 11.62 6.91
C ALA A 220 -2.01 12.83 6.61
N ASP A 221 -1.80 13.93 7.32
CA ASP A 221 -2.53 15.19 7.12
C ASP A 221 -2.24 15.77 5.73
N GLN A 222 -0.96 15.85 5.32
CA GLN A 222 -0.58 16.30 3.98
C GLN A 222 -1.22 15.47 2.87
N TYR A 223 -1.17 14.14 2.98
CA TYR A 223 -1.84 13.27 1.99
C TYR A 223 -3.36 13.40 2.01
N THR A 224 -3.96 13.68 3.16
CA THR A 224 -5.43 13.85 3.27
C THR A 224 -5.89 15.16 2.63
N GLU A 225 -5.06 16.20 2.63
CA GLU A 225 -5.35 17.46 1.89
C GLU A 225 -5.42 17.22 0.37
N GLU A 226 -4.52 16.38 -0.17
CA GLU A 226 -4.51 16.06 -1.61
C GLU A 226 -5.51 14.97 -1.98
N ILE A 227 -5.69 13.97 -1.10
CA ILE A 227 -6.54 12.78 -1.30
C ILE A 227 -7.36 12.59 -0.04
N PRO A 228 -8.58 13.16 0.06
CA PRO A 228 -9.43 13.07 1.26
C PRO A 228 -9.70 11.63 1.72
N GLU A 229 -9.72 10.68 0.78
CA GLU A 229 -9.93 9.26 1.05
C GLU A 229 -8.72 8.57 1.70
N PHE A 230 -7.58 9.25 1.81
CA PHE A 230 -6.40 8.70 2.48
C PHE A 230 -6.69 8.31 3.93
N VAL A 231 -7.62 9.01 4.58
CA VAL A 231 -8.10 8.69 5.95
C VAL A 231 -8.73 7.30 6.06
N LEU A 232 -9.28 6.75 4.96
CA LEU A 232 -9.92 5.42 4.99
C LEU A 232 -8.97 4.29 5.37
N ARG A 233 -7.66 4.50 5.22
CA ARG A 233 -6.64 3.56 5.68
C ARG A 233 -6.65 3.31 7.19
N LEU A 234 -7.14 4.29 7.95
CA LEU A 234 -7.22 4.23 9.41
C LEU A 234 -8.43 3.43 9.92
N LYS A 235 -9.29 2.90 9.05
CA LYS A 235 -10.38 1.99 9.45
C LYS A 235 -9.90 0.62 9.93
N VAL A 236 -8.65 0.27 9.65
CA VAL A 236 -8.02 -1.00 10.04
C VAL A 236 -6.68 -0.73 10.72
N LYS A 237 -6.17 -1.75 11.46
CA LYS A 237 -4.85 -1.64 12.10
C LYS A 237 -3.76 -1.50 11.05
N ALA A 238 -2.76 -0.68 11.37
CA ALA A 238 -1.53 -0.58 10.60
C ALA A 238 -0.83 -1.96 10.47
N GLY A 239 -0.23 -2.22 9.31
CA GLY A 239 0.40 -3.50 9.00
C GLY A 239 1.91 -3.44 8.86
N LEU A 240 2.58 -4.56 9.19
CA LEU A 240 3.98 -4.79 8.87
C LEU A 240 4.16 -4.94 7.35
N THR A 241 3.22 -5.61 6.71
CA THR A 241 3.13 -5.73 5.25
C THR A 241 1.74 -5.34 4.75
N GLY A 242 1.61 -5.02 3.46
CA GLY A 242 0.35 -4.66 2.85
C GLY A 242 0.42 -4.64 1.35
N TYR A 243 -0.74 -4.54 0.70
CA TYR A 243 -0.85 -4.59 -0.75
C TYR A 243 0.06 -3.57 -1.47
N ALA A 244 0.10 -2.35 -0.97
CA ALA A 244 0.93 -1.29 -1.55
C ALA A 244 2.44 -1.56 -1.37
N GLN A 245 2.85 -2.19 -0.26
CA GLN A 245 4.25 -2.54 0.02
C GLN A 245 4.75 -3.70 -0.83
N VAL A 246 3.85 -4.65 -1.18
CA VAL A 246 4.20 -5.83 -1.99
C VAL A 246 4.19 -5.52 -3.49
N ASN A 247 3.25 -4.69 -3.95
CA ASN A 247 3.05 -4.41 -5.38
C ASN A 247 3.58 -3.04 -5.82
N GLY A 248 3.70 -2.08 -4.91
CA GLY A 248 4.35 -0.80 -5.16
C GLY A 248 5.82 -0.93 -4.81
N GLY A 249 6.71 -0.90 -5.80
CA GLY A 249 8.15 -0.83 -5.50
C GLY A 249 8.42 0.34 -4.55
N TYR A 250 9.36 0.18 -3.63
CA TYR A 250 9.88 1.29 -2.85
C TYR A 250 10.55 2.27 -3.81
N SER A 251 9.85 3.35 -4.14
CA SER A 251 10.41 4.52 -4.83
C SER A 251 11.06 5.44 -3.82
#